data_bb279f6bdd3be1459d125b77ea07eff1
#
_entry.id   bb279f6bdd3be1459d125b77ea07eff1
#
_cell.length_a   1.000
_cell.length_b   1.000
_cell.length_c   1.000
_cell.angle_alpha   90.00
_cell.angle_beta   90.00
_cell.angle_gamma   90.00
#
_symmetry.space_group_name_H-M   'P 1'
#
loop_
_entity.id
_entity.type
_entity.pdbx_description
1 polymer ?
#
loop_
_entity_poly.entity_id
_entity_poly.type
_entity_poly.pdbx_seq_one_letter_code
_entity_poly.pdbx_strand_id
1 'polypeptide(L)'
;METKSPSNEGRVQIYELLENLQKHNRLYREGRPVISDVEYDQLVDKLHALDPNNDWFTHPEPAPVGAERKCRLPMPMKSLNKVKSLADIKQWLRSLAIPDNAELVIMPKYDGVSWLVDETNSIAYSRGGAENEGQDCSAHFRVGDFKNLLKPNWVFNENKGSTIMSYQFTFGELLFSCENWEGHFADQISQYTGEKYKSPRNTVAGLINRDEADRRLVLTSFVRYGVGEHDLDAYDKYSTILSDLSRIYYQDNLSVVMTVQEIDEDKLAALFKKWRKQFYIDGLVIYLNDINLWRTIGRQQTSGNPLYAIAYKHPDFTESFETRVRDITYQISKAGALKPVVNIDAVDTG
;
A
#
# COMPACT_ATOMS: atom_id res chain seq x y z
N MET A 1 38.21 -5.05 28.63
CA MET A 1 39.02 -5.24 27.41
C MET A 1 39.01 -3.91 26.69
N GLU A 2 40.18 -3.22 26.67
CA GLU A 2 40.32 -1.95 25.96
C GLU A 2 40.22 -2.22 24.45
N THR A 3 39.18 -1.69 23.81
CA THR A 3 39.07 -1.70 22.35
C THR A 3 40.12 -0.73 21.81
N LYS A 4 41.22 -1.26 21.25
CA LYS A 4 42.20 -0.46 20.52
C LYS A 4 41.49 0.29 19.37
N SER A 5 41.58 1.59 19.36
CA SER A 5 41.13 2.40 18.21
C SER A 5 41.84 1.90 16.94
N PRO A 6 41.09 1.78 15.81
CA PRO A 6 41.68 1.28 14.57
C PRO A 6 42.84 2.17 14.10
N SER A 7 43.85 1.56 13.48
CA SER A 7 44.97 2.26 12.86
C SER A 7 44.47 3.23 11.76
N ASN A 8 45.29 4.18 11.33
CA ASN A 8 44.91 5.09 10.23
C ASN A 8 44.52 4.33 8.96
N GLU A 9 45.19 3.23 8.64
CA GLU A 9 44.84 2.35 7.52
C GLU A 9 43.46 1.68 7.75
N GLY A 10 43.19 1.22 8.97
CA GLY A 10 41.89 0.64 9.32
C GLY A 10 40.74 1.66 9.21
N ARG A 11 40.97 2.93 9.56
CA ARG A 11 39.95 3.99 9.39
C ARG A 11 39.65 4.28 7.93
N VAL A 12 40.66 4.28 7.05
CA VAL A 12 40.45 4.46 5.61
C VAL A 12 39.65 3.29 5.04
N GLN A 13 39.95 2.05 5.42
CA GLN A 13 39.22 0.86 5.00
C GLN A 13 37.74 0.88 5.46
N ILE A 14 37.47 1.30 6.71
CA ILE A 14 36.11 1.46 7.23
C ILE A 14 35.36 2.50 6.42
N TYR A 15 36.00 3.63 6.12
CA TYR A 15 35.35 4.69 5.32
C TYR A 15 34.98 4.22 3.90
N GLU A 16 35.92 3.56 3.21
CA GLU A 16 35.68 3.00 1.86
C GLU A 16 34.58 1.93 1.87
N LEU A 17 34.51 1.09 2.92
CA LEU A 17 33.45 0.11 3.07
C LEU A 17 32.09 0.76 3.28
N LEU A 18 32.02 1.81 4.11
CA LEU A 18 30.79 2.56 4.35
C LEU A 18 30.29 3.24 3.07
N GLU A 19 31.18 3.88 2.29
CA GLU A 19 30.81 4.45 1.00
C GLU A 19 30.28 3.40 0.03
N ASN A 20 30.92 2.24 -0.05
CA ASN A 20 30.48 1.14 -0.88
C ASN A 20 29.12 0.59 -0.43
N LEU A 21 28.93 0.36 0.85
CA LEU A 21 27.64 -0.11 1.41
C LEU A 21 26.53 0.89 1.15
N GLN A 22 26.77 2.18 1.36
CA GLN A 22 25.80 3.24 1.07
C GLN A 22 25.43 3.28 -0.41
N LYS A 23 26.43 3.21 -1.29
CA LYS A 23 26.24 3.20 -2.74
C LYS A 23 25.39 1.99 -3.19
N HIS A 24 25.75 0.78 -2.74
CA HIS A 24 25.06 -0.44 -3.14
C HIS A 24 23.65 -0.54 -2.54
N ASN A 25 23.46 -0.10 -1.29
CA ASN A 25 22.15 0.01 -0.68
C ASN A 25 21.25 0.98 -1.46
N ARG A 26 21.77 2.15 -1.87
CA ARG A 26 21.04 3.09 -2.70
C ARG A 26 20.66 2.46 -4.05
N LEU A 27 21.61 1.85 -4.77
CA LEU A 27 21.36 1.21 -6.06
C LEU A 27 20.36 0.05 -5.95
N TYR A 28 20.42 -0.75 -4.89
CA TYR A 28 19.44 -1.80 -4.62
C TYR A 28 18.03 -1.24 -4.47
N ARG A 29 17.88 -0.16 -3.71
CA ARG A 29 16.58 0.51 -3.49
C ARG A 29 16.04 1.22 -4.72
N GLU A 30 16.91 1.68 -5.60
CA GLU A 30 16.53 2.22 -6.91
C GLU A 30 16.12 1.11 -7.90
N GLY A 31 16.15 -0.16 -7.51
CA GLY A 31 15.90 -1.29 -8.39
C GLY A 31 17.00 -1.51 -9.43
N ARG A 32 18.23 -1.05 -9.14
CA ARG A 32 19.44 -1.16 -9.98
C ARG A 32 20.57 -1.87 -9.24
N PRO A 33 20.37 -3.03 -8.64
CA PRO A 33 21.45 -3.72 -7.95
C PRO A 33 22.58 -4.03 -8.94
N VAL A 34 23.79 -3.69 -8.57
CA VAL A 34 25.00 -3.97 -9.36
C VAL A 34 25.88 -5.03 -8.73
N ILE A 35 25.53 -5.49 -7.52
CA ILE A 35 26.11 -6.63 -6.83
C ILE A 35 24.98 -7.53 -6.33
N SER A 36 25.29 -8.81 -6.13
CA SER A 36 24.36 -9.78 -5.53
C SER A 36 24.20 -9.54 -4.02
N ASP A 37 23.12 -10.08 -3.42
CA ASP A 37 22.91 -10.03 -1.97
C ASP A 37 24.08 -10.68 -1.21
N VAL A 38 24.65 -11.76 -1.75
CA VAL A 38 25.83 -12.43 -1.16
C VAL A 38 27.04 -11.51 -1.15
N GLU A 39 27.30 -10.77 -2.20
CA GLU A 39 28.41 -9.81 -2.26
C GLU A 39 28.16 -8.62 -1.33
N TYR A 40 26.91 -8.17 -1.19
CA TYR A 40 26.55 -7.13 -0.24
C TYR A 40 26.77 -7.60 1.21
N ASP A 41 26.32 -8.81 1.57
CA ASP A 41 26.52 -9.40 2.89
C ASP A 41 28.01 -9.54 3.24
N GLN A 42 28.86 -9.89 2.26
CA GLN A 42 30.30 -9.93 2.47
C GLN A 42 30.91 -8.54 2.79
N LEU A 43 30.37 -7.45 2.25
CA LEU A 43 30.80 -6.11 2.62
C LEU A 43 30.37 -5.76 4.05
N VAL A 44 29.16 -6.15 4.45
CA VAL A 44 28.64 -5.99 5.82
C VAL A 44 29.52 -6.77 6.81
N ASP A 45 29.83 -8.03 6.51
CA ASP A 45 30.69 -8.87 7.34
C ASP A 45 32.11 -8.28 7.50
N LYS A 46 32.67 -7.73 6.42
CA LYS A 46 33.98 -7.04 6.47
C LYS A 46 33.96 -5.81 7.37
N LEU A 47 32.90 -5.00 7.29
CA LEU A 47 32.72 -3.85 8.17
C LEU A 47 32.58 -4.29 9.62
N HIS A 48 31.81 -5.34 9.88
CA HIS A 48 31.63 -5.88 11.23
C HIS A 48 32.92 -6.43 11.81
N ALA A 49 33.78 -7.05 10.99
CA ALA A 49 35.07 -7.53 11.42
C ALA A 49 36.05 -6.41 11.77
N LEU A 50 35.99 -5.26 11.12
CA LEU A 50 36.86 -4.11 11.34
C LEU A 50 36.35 -3.18 12.46
N ASP A 51 35.03 -3.00 12.56
CA ASP A 51 34.39 -2.14 13.54
C ASP A 51 33.01 -2.70 13.94
N PRO A 52 32.95 -3.66 14.89
CA PRO A 52 31.71 -4.29 15.32
C PRO A 52 30.68 -3.31 15.95
N ASN A 53 31.11 -2.15 16.42
CA ASN A 53 30.30 -1.14 17.06
C ASN A 53 30.00 0.05 16.15
N ASN A 54 30.23 -0.10 14.84
CA ASN A 54 29.96 0.97 13.88
C ASN A 54 28.48 1.37 13.90
N ASP A 55 28.23 2.66 13.80
CA ASP A 55 26.85 3.21 13.74
C ASP A 55 26.02 2.62 12.61
N TRP A 56 26.65 2.06 11.57
CA TRP A 56 26.00 1.31 10.52
C TRP A 56 25.12 0.16 11.04
N PHE A 57 25.54 -0.53 12.11
CA PHE A 57 24.81 -1.67 12.67
C PHE A 57 23.68 -1.27 13.61
N THR A 58 23.74 -0.08 14.19
CA THR A 58 22.67 0.49 15.01
C THR A 58 21.69 1.30 14.20
N HIS A 59 22.15 1.89 13.08
CA HIS A 59 21.35 2.60 12.09
C HIS A 59 21.69 2.03 10.70
N PRO A 60 21.33 0.77 10.42
CA PRO A 60 21.80 0.03 9.25
C PRO A 60 21.34 0.60 7.91
N GLU A 61 20.57 1.66 7.94
CA GLU A 61 20.07 2.29 6.77
C GLU A 61 20.58 3.72 6.65
N PRO A 62 21.40 4.02 5.60
CA PRO A 62 21.41 5.38 5.10
C PRO A 62 19.96 5.77 4.85
N ALA A 63 19.65 7.01 5.05
CA ALA A 63 18.31 7.54 4.77
C ALA A 63 17.79 6.90 3.47
N PRO A 64 16.60 6.31 3.47
CA PRO A 64 16.09 5.60 2.30
C PRO A 64 16.22 6.51 1.09
N VAL A 65 16.50 5.91 -0.06
CA VAL A 65 16.41 6.60 -1.35
C VAL A 65 15.07 7.32 -1.35
N GLY A 66 15.07 8.63 -1.57
CA GLY A 66 13.87 9.46 -1.36
C GLY A 66 13.69 9.96 0.08
N ALA A 67 14.70 9.90 0.97
CA ALA A 67 14.64 10.60 2.27
C ALA A 67 14.38 12.09 2.11
N GLU A 68 14.88 12.68 1.02
CA GLU A 68 14.59 14.07 0.63
C GLU A 68 13.10 14.28 0.26
N ARG A 69 12.37 13.21 -0.11
CA ARG A 69 10.93 13.22 -0.41
C ARG A 69 10.06 12.84 0.77
N LYS A 70 10.66 12.46 1.91
CA LYS A 70 9.87 12.20 3.13
C LYS A 70 9.16 13.46 3.57
N CYS A 71 7.88 13.32 3.83
CA CYS A 71 7.03 14.43 4.23
C CYS A 71 5.97 13.96 5.23
N ARG A 72 5.42 14.91 5.97
CA ARG A 72 4.23 14.67 6.77
C ARG A 72 3.01 14.70 5.87
N LEU A 73 2.17 13.68 5.98
CA LEU A 73 0.90 13.63 5.26
C LEU A 73 -0.06 14.69 5.80
N PRO A 74 -0.79 15.41 4.93
CA PRO A 74 -1.79 16.40 5.34
C PRO A 74 -2.97 15.75 6.10
N MET A 75 -3.22 14.46 5.87
CA MET A 75 -4.19 13.65 6.61
C MET A 75 -3.69 12.22 6.78
N PRO A 76 -4.11 11.51 7.86
CA PRO A 76 -3.66 10.14 8.10
C PRO A 76 -4.21 9.15 7.07
N MET A 77 -3.34 8.33 6.48
CA MET A 77 -3.72 7.19 5.64
C MET A 77 -3.69 5.91 6.49
N LYS A 78 -4.83 5.53 7.05
CA LYS A 78 -4.91 4.37 7.95
C LYS A 78 -5.17 3.06 7.19
N SER A 79 -4.88 1.95 7.86
CA SER A 79 -5.18 0.61 7.38
C SER A 79 -6.61 0.20 7.75
N LEU A 80 -7.03 -0.97 7.27
CA LEU A 80 -8.30 -1.60 7.64
C LEU A 80 -8.05 -2.81 8.54
N ASN A 81 -8.96 -3.04 9.49
CA ASN A 81 -9.00 -4.29 10.21
C ASN A 81 -9.36 -5.43 9.26
N LYS A 82 -8.79 -6.61 9.49
CA LYS A 82 -8.92 -7.75 8.58
C LYS A 82 -9.78 -8.83 9.19
N VAL A 83 -10.67 -9.40 8.39
CA VAL A 83 -11.49 -10.57 8.71
C VAL A 83 -11.32 -11.63 7.63
N LYS A 84 -11.55 -12.91 7.97
CA LYS A 84 -11.27 -14.03 7.08
C LYS A 84 -12.50 -14.87 6.72
N SER A 85 -13.61 -14.68 7.41
CA SER A 85 -14.84 -15.46 7.21
C SER A 85 -16.08 -14.57 7.19
N LEU A 86 -17.17 -15.09 6.61
CA LEU A 86 -18.48 -14.46 6.69
C LEU A 86 -18.96 -14.33 8.16
N ALA A 87 -18.60 -15.30 9.00
CA ALA A 87 -18.92 -15.26 10.45
C ALA A 87 -18.28 -14.04 11.12
N ASP A 88 -17.03 -13.72 10.79
CA ASP A 88 -16.33 -12.53 11.32
C ASP A 88 -17.00 -11.24 10.83
N ILE A 89 -17.43 -11.16 9.56
CA ILE A 89 -18.19 -10.02 9.04
C ILE A 89 -19.47 -9.83 9.84
N LYS A 90 -20.25 -10.88 10.04
CA LYS A 90 -21.47 -10.84 10.83
C LYS A 90 -21.21 -10.47 12.30
N GLN A 91 -20.11 -10.92 12.86
CA GLN A 91 -19.71 -10.54 14.22
C GLN A 91 -19.35 -9.06 14.30
N TRP A 92 -18.60 -8.52 13.33
CA TRP A 92 -18.29 -7.10 13.24
C TRP A 92 -19.56 -6.25 13.19
N LEU A 93 -20.51 -6.58 12.29
CA LEU A 93 -21.79 -5.86 12.17
C LEU A 93 -22.61 -5.90 13.47
N ARG A 94 -22.68 -7.06 14.12
CA ARG A 94 -23.35 -7.20 15.43
C ARG A 94 -22.68 -6.37 16.52
N SER A 95 -21.34 -6.31 16.54
CA SER A 95 -20.60 -5.52 17.54
C SER A 95 -20.87 -4.02 17.43
N LEU A 96 -21.26 -3.57 16.24
CA LEU A 96 -21.65 -2.19 15.96
C LEU A 96 -23.15 -1.95 16.02
N ALA A 97 -23.94 -2.96 16.37
CA ALA A 97 -25.41 -2.95 16.39
C ALA A 97 -26.03 -2.50 15.04
N ILE A 98 -25.42 -2.91 13.92
CA ILE A 98 -25.90 -2.59 12.57
C ILE A 98 -27.08 -3.49 12.23
N PRO A 99 -28.24 -2.90 11.83
CA PRO A 99 -29.43 -3.67 11.49
C PRO A 99 -29.32 -4.40 10.14
N ASP A 100 -30.10 -5.47 9.97
CA ASP A 100 -30.05 -6.34 8.79
C ASP A 100 -30.41 -5.63 7.47
N ASN A 101 -31.18 -4.56 7.53
CA ASN A 101 -31.57 -3.75 6.38
C ASN A 101 -30.58 -2.61 6.06
N ALA A 102 -29.53 -2.44 6.85
CA ALA A 102 -28.50 -1.43 6.57
C ALA A 102 -27.74 -1.74 5.30
N GLU A 103 -27.46 -0.70 4.54
CA GLU A 103 -26.68 -0.81 3.30
C GLU A 103 -25.18 -0.87 3.57
N LEU A 104 -24.52 -1.75 2.85
CA LEU A 104 -23.07 -1.90 2.81
C LEU A 104 -22.58 -1.65 1.41
N VAL A 105 -21.41 -1.06 1.28
CA VAL A 105 -20.68 -0.95 0.02
C VAL A 105 -19.58 -1.98 0.02
N ILE A 106 -19.60 -2.88 -0.95
CA ILE A 106 -18.56 -3.85 -1.20
C ILE A 106 -17.75 -3.38 -2.41
N MET A 107 -16.42 -3.37 -2.28
CA MET A 107 -15.50 -2.96 -3.34
C MET A 107 -14.23 -3.83 -3.34
N PRO A 108 -13.44 -3.83 -4.44
CA PRO A 108 -12.17 -4.53 -4.48
C PRO A 108 -11.21 -3.99 -3.41
N LYS A 109 -10.45 -4.88 -2.80
CA LYS A 109 -9.24 -4.51 -2.08
C LYS A 109 -8.09 -4.49 -3.07
N TYR A 110 -7.87 -3.35 -3.68
CA TYR A 110 -6.81 -3.18 -4.67
C TYR A 110 -5.45 -3.49 -4.06
N ASP A 111 -4.61 -4.19 -4.82
CA ASP A 111 -3.26 -4.57 -4.42
C ASP A 111 -2.22 -3.73 -5.17
N GLY A 112 -2.04 -2.51 -4.74
CA GLY A 112 -1.15 -1.52 -5.30
C GLY A 112 -0.41 -0.72 -4.24
N VAL A 113 -0.20 0.55 -4.50
CA VAL A 113 0.40 1.51 -3.57
C VAL A 113 -0.59 2.62 -3.26
N SER A 114 -0.88 2.79 -1.98
CA SER A 114 -1.85 3.81 -1.54
C SER A 114 -1.30 5.23 -1.75
N TRP A 115 -2.09 6.06 -2.40
CA TRP A 115 -1.80 7.47 -2.65
C TRP A 115 -2.86 8.37 -2.05
N LEU A 116 -2.41 9.53 -1.58
CA LEU A 116 -3.21 10.70 -1.19
C LEU A 116 -2.86 11.83 -2.14
N VAL A 117 -3.85 12.50 -2.70
CA VAL A 117 -3.66 13.62 -3.62
C VAL A 117 -4.34 14.87 -3.09
N ASP A 118 -3.59 15.94 -2.95
CA ASP A 118 -4.10 17.30 -2.86
C ASP A 118 -4.46 17.75 -4.27
N GLU A 119 -5.74 17.67 -4.61
CA GLU A 119 -6.25 17.98 -5.94
C GLU A 119 -6.15 19.48 -6.27
N THR A 120 -6.18 20.33 -5.24
CA THR A 120 -6.06 21.78 -5.39
C THR A 120 -4.65 22.17 -5.83
N ASN A 121 -3.64 21.60 -5.18
CA ASN A 121 -2.23 21.95 -5.41
C ASN A 121 -1.53 20.96 -6.36
N SER A 122 -2.19 19.88 -6.76
CA SER A 122 -1.62 18.79 -7.57
C SER A 122 -0.38 18.16 -6.91
N ILE A 123 -0.46 17.94 -5.61
CA ILE A 123 0.57 17.30 -4.81
C ILE A 123 0.10 15.89 -4.47
N ALA A 124 0.91 14.90 -4.80
CA ALA A 124 0.62 13.50 -4.49
C ALA A 124 1.58 12.96 -3.43
N TYR A 125 1.05 12.14 -2.54
CA TYR A 125 1.79 11.53 -1.46
C TYR A 125 1.57 10.01 -1.46
N SER A 126 2.63 9.23 -1.35
CA SER A 126 2.50 7.81 -1.01
C SER A 126 2.46 7.62 0.50
N ARG A 127 1.76 6.56 0.96
CA ARG A 127 1.75 6.21 2.37
C ARG A 127 3.12 5.66 2.80
N GLY A 128 3.68 6.19 3.88
CA GLY A 128 4.89 5.68 4.52
C GLY A 128 4.64 4.58 5.55
N GLY A 129 5.72 4.09 6.17
CA GLY A 129 5.66 3.07 7.21
C GLY A 129 5.24 3.59 8.59
N ALA A 130 5.58 4.84 8.91
CA ALA A 130 5.23 5.47 10.17
C ALA A 130 3.90 6.24 10.08
N GLU A 131 3.34 6.56 11.24
CA GLU A 131 2.08 7.30 11.33
C GLU A 131 2.24 8.73 10.79
N ASN A 132 1.35 9.10 9.88
CA ASN A 132 1.34 10.42 9.23
C ASN A 132 2.62 10.78 8.45
N GLU A 133 3.44 9.80 8.14
CA GLU A 133 4.58 9.97 7.23
C GLU A 133 4.29 9.37 5.87
N GLY A 134 4.84 9.99 4.85
CA GLY A 134 4.76 9.56 3.46
C GLY A 134 5.92 10.09 2.65
N GLN A 135 5.80 9.97 1.35
CA GLN A 135 6.76 10.55 0.40
C GLN A 135 6.03 11.47 -0.57
N ASP A 136 6.63 12.59 -0.91
CA ASP A 136 6.17 13.43 -2.02
C ASP A 136 6.38 12.69 -3.35
N CYS A 137 5.27 12.38 -4.01
CA CYS A 137 5.20 11.72 -5.31
C CYS A 137 4.68 12.65 -6.42
N SER A 138 4.72 13.97 -6.22
CA SER A 138 4.12 14.94 -7.12
C SER A 138 4.72 14.92 -8.53
N ALA A 139 6.04 14.69 -8.65
CA ALA A 139 6.69 14.50 -9.95
C ALA A 139 6.15 13.25 -10.68
N HIS A 140 5.98 12.14 -9.96
CA HIS A 140 5.44 10.89 -10.47
C HIS A 140 3.97 11.04 -10.87
N PHE A 141 3.19 11.77 -10.10
CA PHE A 141 1.80 12.08 -10.39
C PHE A 141 1.64 12.85 -11.70
N ARG A 142 2.52 13.83 -11.95
CA ARG A 142 2.51 14.60 -13.20
C ARG A 142 2.90 13.75 -14.42
N VAL A 143 3.89 12.86 -14.28
CA VAL A 143 4.35 11.98 -15.37
C VAL A 143 3.31 10.93 -15.72
N GLY A 144 2.60 10.38 -14.73
CA GLY A 144 1.53 9.40 -14.94
C GLY A 144 0.25 9.98 -15.54
N ASP A 145 0.15 11.31 -15.65
CA ASP A 145 -1.02 12.03 -16.20
C ASP A 145 -2.36 11.64 -15.54
N PHE A 146 -2.34 11.51 -14.20
CA PHE A 146 -3.51 11.09 -13.43
C PHE A 146 -4.55 12.19 -13.19
N LYS A 147 -4.41 13.31 -13.89
CA LYS A 147 -5.31 14.47 -13.81
C LYS A 147 -6.51 14.38 -14.76
N ASN A 148 -7.03 13.24 -15.03
CA ASN A 148 -8.20 13.08 -15.90
C ASN A 148 -9.44 13.74 -15.27
N LEU A 149 -9.48 15.07 -15.32
CA LEU A 149 -10.56 15.87 -14.75
C LEU A 149 -11.55 16.26 -15.84
N LEU A 150 -12.82 16.02 -15.60
CA LEU A 150 -13.90 16.71 -16.30
C LEU A 150 -13.76 18.23 -16.09
N LYS A 151 -13.79 18.99 -17.18
CA LYS A 151 -13.92 20.45 -17.10
C LYS A 151 -15.34 20.84 -17.53
N PRO A 152 -16.04 21.62 -16.70
CA PRO A 152 -15.74 22.06 -15.34
C PRO A 152 -16.01 20.96 -14.30
N ASN A 153 -15.25 20.96 -13.19
CA ASN A 153 -15.35 19.98 -12.12
C ASN A 153 -16.54 20.24 -11.19
N TRP A 154 -17.74 20.22 -11.75
CA TRP A 154 -18.96 20.49 -11.00
C TRP A 154 -19.60 19.17 -10.60
N VAL A 155 -19.70 18.90 -9.30
CA VAL A 155 -20.54 17.84 -8.74
C VAL A 155 -21.71 18.50 -8.04
N PHE A 156 -22.90 18.25 -8.54
CA PHE A 156 -24.13 18.76 -7.94
C PHE A 156 -24.65 17.73 -6.92
N ASN A 157 -24.70 18.12 -5.67
CA ASN A 157 -25.33 17.30 -4.63
C ASN A 157 -26.81 17.65 -4.55
N GLU A 158 -27.66 16.83 -5.16
CA GLU A 158 -29.11 17.04 -5.23
C GLU A 158 -29.76 17.13 -3.84
N ASN A 159 -29.19 16.43 -2.85
CA ASN A 159 -29.76 16.39 -1.49
C ASN A 159 -29.43 17.62 -0.64
N LYS A 160 -28.34 18.33 -0.94
CA LYS A 160 -27.87 19.48 -0.15
C LYS A 160 -27.85 20.79 -0.94
N GLY A 161 -28.24 20.76 -2.22
CA GLY A 161 -28.26 21.94 -3.10
C GLY A 161 -26.89 22.61 -3.29
N SER A 162 -25.81 21.91 -2.92
CA SER A 162 -24.44 22.40 -3.03
C SER A 162 -23.76 21.86 -4.28
N THR A 163 -22.99 22.70 -4.92
CA THR A 163 -22.15 22.33 -6.05
C THR A 163 -20.74 22.16 -5.52
N ILE A 164 -20.19 20.93 -5.61
CA ILE A 164 -18.79 20.67 -5.29
C ILE A 164 -18.01 20.88 -6.59
N MET A 165 -17.12 21.87 -6.59
CA MET A 165 -16.31 22.20 -7.77
C MET A 165 -15.10 21.27 -7.93
N SER A 166 -14.55 20.79 -6.81
CA SER A 166 -13.44 19.82 -6.73
C SER A 166 -13.29 19.35 -5.29
N TYR A 167 -12.74 18.17 -5.10
CA TYR A 167 -12.30 17.75 -3.78
C TYR A 167 -10.98 18.43 -3.42
N GLN A 168 -10.78 18.73 -2.14
CA GLN A 168 -9.48 19.18 -1.67
C GLN A 168 -8.51 18.01 -1.67
N PHE A 169 -8.93 16.89 -1.08
CA PHE A 169 -8.13 15.68 -1.03
C PHE A 169 -8.89 14.48 -1.58
N THR A 170 -8.20 13.67 -2.36
CA THR A 170 -8.65 12.32 -2.71
C THR A 170 -7.61 11.30 -2.30
N PHE A 171 -8.05 10.08 -1.99
CA PHE A 171 -7.13 8.98 -1.78
C PHE A 171 -7.60 7.72 -2.51
N GLY A 172 -6.64 6.90 -2.87
CA GLY A 172 -6.90 5.73 -3.69
C GLY A 172 -5.68 4.82 -3.76
N GLU A 173 -5.70 3.93 -4.73
CA GLU A 173 -4.62 2.99 -4.98
C GLU A 173 -4.04 3.20 -6.38
N LEU A 174 -2.71 3.31 -6.46
CA LEU A 174 -1.97 3.29 -7.71
C LEU A 174 -1.58 1.85 -8.03
N LEU A 175 -2.01 1.36 -9.18
CA LEU A 175 -1.81 -0.05 -9.56
C LEU A 175 -1.83 -0.23 -11.07
N PHE A 176 -1.44 -1.42 -11.54
CA PHE A 176 -1.69 -1.83 -12.91
C PHE A 176 -3.07 -2.49 -13.04
N SER A 177 -3.76 -2.26 -14.18
CA SER A 177 -4.80 -3.18 -14.62
C SER A 177 -4.17 -4.51 -15.04
N CYS A 178 -4.95 -5.61 -15.03
CA CYS A 178 -4.46 -6.91 -15.52
C CYS A 178 -3.99 -6.79 -16.98
N GLU A 179 -4.75 -6.08 -17.82
CA GLU A 179 -4.40 -5.85 -19.23
C GLU A 179 -3.03 -5.18 -19.40
N ASN A 180 -2.80 -4.06 -18.69
CA ASN A 180 -1.54 -3.32 -18.79
C ASN A 180 -0.37 -4.12 -18.22
N TRP A 181 -0.59 -4.85 -17.14
CA TRP A 181 0.45 -5.70 -16.57
C TRP A 181 0.84 -6.83 -17.51
N GLU A 182 -0.13 -7.59 -17.99
CA GLU A 182 0.09 -8.74 -18.89
C GLU A 182 0.66 -8.30 -20.23
N GLY A 183 0.20 -7.17 -20.77
CA GLY A 183 0.66 -6.64 -22.04
C GLY A 183 2.06 -6.01 -22.02
N HIS A 184 2.52 -5.51 -20.87
CA HIS A 184 3.73 -4.68 -20.84
C HIS A 184 4.81 -5.15 -19.85
N PHE A 185 4.51 -6.00 -18.88
CA PHE A 185 5.45 -6.35 -17.81
C PHE A 185 5.57 -7.84 -17.52
N ALA A 186 4.49 -8.62 -17.51
CA ALA A 186 4.47 -9.99 -16.99
C ALA A 186 5.55 -10.91 -17.60
N ASP A 187 5.85 -10.74 -18.90
CA ASP A 187 6.86 -11.52 -19.63
C ASP A 187 8.15 -10.75 -19.90
N GLN A 188 8.28 -9.54 -19.39
CA GLN A 188 9.44 -8.71 -19.60
C GLN A 188 10.53 -8.97 -18.55
N ILE A 189 11.78 -8.82 -18.99
CA ILE A 189 12.94 -8.82 -18.10
C ILE A 189 13.24 -7.39 -17.71
N SER A 190 13.36 -7.16 -16.41
CA SER A 190 13.75 -5.86 -15.88
C SER A 190 15.17 -5.50 -16.36
N GLN A 191 15.31 -4.35 -16.99
CA GLN A 191 16.62 -3.83 -17.41
C GLN A 191 17.56 -3.54 -16.24
N TYR A 192 17.03 -3.47 -15.02
CA TYR A 192 17.76 -3.13 -13.81
C TYR A 192 18.22 -4.37 -13.03
N THR A 193 17.38 -5.41 -12.96
CA THR A 193 17.69 -6.63 -12.20
C THR A 193 18.12 -7.79 -13.09
N GLY A 194 17.85 -7.73 -14.40
CA GLY A 194 18.05 -8.86 -15.30
C GLY A 194 17.08 -10.03 -15.08
N GLU A 195 16.10 -9.88 -14.18
CA GLU A 195 15.08 -10.87 -13.86
C GLU A 195 13.71 -10.47 -14.39
N LYS A 196 12.80 -11.45 -14.55
CA LYS A 196 11.40 -11.18 -14.86
C LYS A 196 10.75 -10.32 -13.78
N TYR A 197 9.84 -9.44 -14.18
CA TYR A 197 8.98 -8.78 -13.22
C TYR A 197 8.07 -9.82 -12.54
N LYS A 198 8.07 -9.85 -11.22
CA LYS A 198 7.37 -10.91 -10.45
C LYS A 198 6.01 -10.46 -9.92
N SER A 199 5.87 -9.19 -9.58
CA SER A 199 4.68 -8.68 -8.90
C SER A 199 4.28 -7.31 -9.43
N PRO A 200 3.00 -7.12 -9.84
CA PRO A 200 2.46 -5.83 -10.24
C PRO A 200 2.66 -4.76 -9.17
N ARG A 201 2.33 -5.07 -7.93
CA ARG A 201 2.48 -4.18 -6.77
C ARG A 201 3.93 -3.75 -6.55
N ASN A 202 4.85 -4.71 -6.53
CA ASN A 202 6.28 -4.40 -6.33
C ASN A 202 6.84 -3.56 -7.47
N THR A 203 6.35 -3.77 -8.69
CA THR A 203 6.74 -2.96 -9.86
C THR A 203 6.24 -1.52 -9.71
N VAL A 204 4.98 -1.30 -9.32
CA VAL A 204 4.47 0.05 -9.03
C VAL A 204 5.30 0.70 -7.93
N ALA A 205 5.56 0.00 -6.82
CA ALA A 205 6.39 0.50 -5.73
C ALA A 205 7.80 0.88 -6.22
N GLY A 206 8.40 0.04 -7.06
CA GLY A 206 9.70 0.33 -7.68
C GLY A 206 9.68 1.56 -8.60
N LEU A 207 8.59 1.80 -9.33
CA LEU A 207 8.46 2.98 -10.19
C LEU A 207 8.36 4.28 -9.39
N ILE A 208 7.61 4.28 -8.28
CA ILE A 208 7.42 5.49 -7.46
C ILE A 208 8.56 5.76 -6.49
N ASN A 209 9.37 4.75 -6.16
CA ASN A 209 10.53 4.90 -5.28
C ASN A 209 11.77 5.45 -5.98
N ARG A 210 11.74 5.64 -7.31
CA ARG A 210 12.83 6.28 -8.05
C ARG A 210 12.88 7.77 -7.77
N ASP A 211 14.08 8.34 -7.77
CA ASP A 211 14.24 9.79 -7.62
C ASP A 211 13.67 10.53 -8.82
N GLU A 212 13.87 10.00 -10.03
CA GLU A 212 13.26 10.51 -11.25
C GLU A 212 11.98 9.73 -11.59
N ALA A 213 10.93 10.47 -11.94
CA ALA A 213 9.66 9.89 -12.32
C ALA A 213 9.76 9.10 -13.64
N ASP A 214 9.37 7.85 -13.59
CA ASP A 214 9.46 6.92 -14.72
C ASP A 214 8.23 7.09 -15.64
N ARG A 215 8.47 7.23 -16.96
CA ARG A 215 7.39 7.38 -17.95
C ARG A 215 6.44 6.17 -18.01
N ARG A 216 6.86 5.00 -17.56
CA ARG A 216 6.00 3.82 -17.49
C ARG A 216 4.85 3.95 -16.50
N LEU A 217 4.86 4.98 -15.65
CA LEU A 217 3.72 5.33 -14.79
C LEU A 217 2.44 5.62 -15.59
N VAL A 218 2.53 6.01 -16.87
CA VAL A 218 1.34 6.17 -17.74
C VAL A 218 0.57 4.87 -17.96
N LEU A 219 1.20 3.71 -17.71
CA LEU A 219 0.57 2.39 -17.81
C LEU A 219 -0.15 1.98 -16.51
N THR A 220 0.02 2.76 -15.44
CA THR A 220 -0.69 2.52 -14.18
C THR A 220 -2.01 3.28 -14.15
N SER A 221 -2.90 2.85 -13.26
CA SER A 221 -4.18 3.52 -12.98
C SER A 221 -4.18 4.00 -11.53
N PHE A 222 -4.61 5.23 -11.28
CA PHE A 222 -4.88 5.70 -9.93
C PHE A 222 -6.39 5.62 -9.69
N VAL A 223 -6.83 4.58 -8.98
CA VAL A 223 -8.24 4.36 -8.64
C VAL A 223 -8.54 5.06 -7.32
N ARG A 224 -9.26 6.16 -7.41
CA ARG A 224 -9.71 6.93 -6.26
C ARG A 224 -10.92 6.26 -5.64
N TYR A 225 -10.90 6.07 -4.33
CA TYR A 225 -12.01 5.47 -3.59
C TYR A 225 -12.38 6.24 -2.32
N GLY A 226 -11.77 7.39 -2.07
CA GLY A 226 -12.14 8.21 -0.93
C GLY A 226 -11.77 9.67 -1.09
N VAL A 227 -12.38 10.50 -0.24
CA VAL A 227 -12.21 11.95 -0.19
C VAL A 227 -11.78 12.38 1.20
N GLY A 228 -11.26 13.61 1.33
CA GLY A 228 -10.88 14.20 2.60
C GLY A 228 -12.04 14.32 3.59
N GLU A 229 -11.75 14.37 4.89
CA GLU A 229 -12.79 14.45 5.93
C GLU A 229 -13.71 15.67 5.77
N HIS A 230 -13.16 16.79 5.32
CA HIS A 230 -13.92 18.00 5.05
C HIS A 230 -14.95 17.82 3.92
N ASP A 231 -14.59 17.06 2.90
CA ASP A 231 -15.46 16.80 1.75
C ASP A 231 -16.58 15.83 2.10
N LEU A 232 -16.42 14.98 3.15
CA LEU A 232 -17.45 14.05 3.61
C LEU A 232 -18.73 14.76 4.10
N ASP A 233 -18.65 16.01 4.53
CA ASP A 233 -19.79 16.76 5.05
C ASP A 233 -20.88 17.02 3.98
N ALA A 234 -20.51 16.92 2.71
CA ALA A 234 -21.43 17.05 1.59
C ALA A 234 -22.24 15.78 1.30
N TYR A 235 -21.94 14.66 1.96
CA TYR A 235 -22.49 13.35 1.61
C TYR A 235 -23.18 12.66 2.78
N ASP A 236 -24.25 11.92 2.47
CA ASP A 236 -24.92 11.01 3.41
C ASP A 236 -24.54 9.54 3.13
N LYS A 237 -24.18 9.21 1.87
CA LYS A 237 -23.86 7.84 1.45
C LYS A 237 -22.49 7.74 0.78
N TYR A 238 -21.73 6.74 1.17
CA TYR A 238 -20.42 6.46 0.56
C TYR A 238 -20.51 6.05 -0.92
N SER A 239 -21.55 5.32 -1.30
CA SER A 239 -21.83 4.96 -2.69
C SER A 239 -21.98 6.18 -3.60
N THR A 240 -22.47 7.30 -3.09
CA THR A 240 -22.58 8.57 -3.84
C THR A 240 -21.18 9.15 -4.09
N ILE A 241 -20.29 9.13 -3.08
CA ILE A 241 -18.88 9.55 -3.25
C ILE A 241 -18.20 8.73 -4.36
N LEU A 242 -18.36 7.41 -4.34
CA LEU A 242 -17.77 6.54 -5.34
C LEU A 242 -18.31 6.83 -6.75
N SER A 243 -19.59 7.09 -6.88
CA SER A 243 -20.21 7.48 -8.15
C SER A 243 -19.65 8.81 -8.66
N ASP A 244 -19.48 9.79 -7.78
CA ASP A 244 -18.93 11.09 -8.14
C ASP A 244 -17.46 11.00 -8.53
N LEU A 245 -16.65 10.25 -7.78
CA LEU A 245 -15.26 9.99 -8.13
C LEU A 245 -15.13 9.32 -9.50
N SER A 246 -16.01 8.34 -9.80
CA SER A 246 -16.03 7.67 -11.10
C SER A 246 -16.32 8.66 -12.24
N ARG A 247 -17.28 9.54 -12.04
CA ARG A 247 -17.69 10.53 -13.03
C ARG A 247 -16.65 11.64 -13.23
N ILE A 248 -16.08 12.14 -12.13
CA ILE A 248 -15.11 13.26 -12.17
C ILE A 248 -13.78 12.81 -12.78
N TYR A 249 -13.30 11.63 -12.42
CA TYR A 249 -11.98 11.14 -12.82
C TYR A 249 -12.01 10.10 -13.93
N TYR A 250 -13.18 9.86 -14.57
CA TYR A 250 -13.34 8.88 -15.65
C TYR A 250 -12.77 7.50 -15.31
N GLN A 251 -12.98 7.06 -14.09
CA GLN A 251 -12.51 5.76 -13.62
C GLN A 251 -13.65 4.78 -13.44
N ASP A 252 -13.40 3.50 -13.69
CA ASP A 252 -14.36 2.45 -13.36
C ASP A 252 -14.45 2.28 -11.84
N ASN A 253 -15.65 2.50 -11.32
CA ASN A 253 -15.91 2.27 -9.91
C ASN A 253 -16.45 0.86 -9.70
N LEU A 254 -15.57 -0.04 -9.29
CA LEU A 254 -15.93 -1.42 -9.00
C LEU A 254 -16.52 -1.50 -7.58
N SER A 255 -17.81 -1.19 -7.47
CA SER A 255 -18.50 -1.31 -6.19
C SER A 255 -19.93 -1.84 -6.39
N VAL A 256 -20.46 -2.43 -5.32
CA VAL A 256 -21.85 -2.91 -5.24
C VAL A 256 -22.40 -2.53 -3.88
N VAL A 257 -23.66 -2.06 -3.86
CA VAL A 257 -24.41 -1.84 -2.62
C VAL A 257 -25.25 -3.09 -2.35
N MET A 258 -25.17 -3.60 -1.13
CA MET A 258 -25.96 -4.72 -0.62
C MET A 258 -26.43 -4.43 0.80
N THR A 259 -27.59 -4.95 1.19
CA THR A 259 -27.99 -4.94 2.61
C THR A 259 -27.22 -6.03 3.39
N VAL A 260 -27.17 -5.88 4.72
CA VAL A 260 -26.56 -6.88 5.61
C VAL A 260 -27.15 -8.27 5.41
N GLN A 261 -28.47 -8.36 5.23
CA GLN A 261 -29.14 -9.65 5.02
C GLN A 261 -28.83 -10.31 3.67
N GLU A 262 -28.42 -9.53 2.66
CA GLU A 262 -28.09 -10.04 1.32
C GLU A 262 -26.69 -10.59 1.20
N ILE A 263 -25.81 -10.30 2.16
CA ILE A 263 -24.43 -10.76 2.13
C ILE A 263 -24.38 -12.26 2.39
N ASP A 264 -23.81 -12.97 1.44
CA ASP A 264 -23.43 -14.39 1.57
C ASP A 264 -22.03 -14.62 0.95
N GLU A 265 -21.49 -15.79 1.25
CA GLU A 265 -20.12 -16.15 0.86
C GLU A 265 -19.98 -16.33 -0.66
N ASP A 266 -20.99 -16.91 -1.32
CA ASP A 266 -21.00 -17.14 -2.76
C ASP A 266 -21.02 -15.81 -3.53
N LYS A 267 -21.83 -14.84 -3.08
CA LYS A 267 -21.87 -13.51 -3.69
C LYS A 267 -20.54 -12.79 -3.52
N LEU A 268 -19.94 -12.83 -2.34
CA LEU A 268 -18.63 -12.22 -2.11
C LEU A 268 -17.56 -12.88 -2.98
N ALA A 269 -17.55 -14.20 -3.09
CA ALA A 269 -16.64 -14.94 -3.96
C ALA A 269 -16.85 -14.61 -5.45
N ALA A 270 -18.09 -14.49 -5.88
CA ALA A 270 -18.42 -14.08 -7.26
C ALA A 270 -17.93 -12.68 -7.58
N LEU A 271 -18.09 -11.72 -6.67
CA LEU A 271 -17.58 -10.36 -6.83
C LEU A 271 -16.05 -10.36 -6.90
N PHE A 272 -15.38 -11.08 -6.02
CA PHE A 272 -13.92 -11.21 -6.06
C PHE A 272 -13.43 -11.78 -7.39
N LYS A 273 -14.00 -12.91 -7.85
CA LYS A 273 -13.66 -13.52 -9.14
C LYS A 273 -13.93 -12.58 -10.32
N LYS A 274 -15.03 -11.80 -10.28
CA LYS A 274 -15.36 -10.84 -11.32
C LYS A 274 -14.32 -9.72 -11.40
N TRP A 275 -13.98 -9.11 -10.29
CA TRP A 275 -13.11 -7.93 -10.25
C TRP A 275 -11.62 -8.25 -10.41
N ARG A 276 -11.20 -9.45 -9.96
CA ARG A 276 -9.83 -9.95 -10.19
C ARG A 276 -9.46 -10.07 -11.68
N LYS A 277 -10.42 -10.08 -12.58
CA LYS A 277 -10.16 -10.06 -14.03
C LYS A 277 -9.72 -8.70 -14.57
N GLN A 278 -9.98 -7.63 -13.80
CA GLN A 278 -9.66 -6.26 -14.22
C GLN A 278 -8.44 -5.71 -13.49
N PHE A 279 -8.33 -6.00 -12.20
CA PHE A 279 -7.26 -5.53 -11.34
C PHE A 279 -6.75 -6.63 -10.41
N TYR A 280 -5.48 -6.54 -10.06
CA TYR A 280 -4.93 -7.36 -8.99
C TYR A 280 -5.50 -6.91 -7.66
N ILE A 281 -6.19 -7.80 -6.97
CA ILE A 281 -6.85 -7.56 -5.70
C ILE A 281 -6.52 -8.69 -4.71
N ASP A 282 -6.38 -8.36 -3.44
CA ASP A 282 -6.04 -9.32 -2.38
C ASP A 282 -7.19 -9.58 -1.40
N GLY A 283 -8.41 -9.19 -1.78
CA GLY A 283 -9.63 -9.33 -1.01
C GLY A 283 -10.72 -8.37 -1.45
N LEU A 284 -11.66 -8.16 -0.56
CA LEU A 284 -12.72 -7.17 -0.70
C LEU A 284 -12.65 -6.18 0.46
N VAL A 285 -13.17 -4.99 0.28
CA VAL A 285 -13.40 -4.02 1.35
C VAL A 285 -14.89 -3.82 1.50
N ILE A 286 -15.37 -3.83 2.75
CA ILE A 286 -16.76 -3.64 3.11
C ILE A 286 -16.86 -2.39 3.98
N TYR A 287 -17.64 -1.42 3.53
CA TYR A 287 -17.95 -0.18 4.24
C TYR A 287 -19.42 -0.14 4.63
N LEU A 288 -19.75 0.48 5.74
CA LEU A 288 -21.12 0.96 5.98
C LEU A 288 -21.41 2.07 4.96
N ASN A 289 -22.57 2.02 4.27
CA ASN A 289 -22.89 3.02 3.26
C ASN A 289 -23.29 4.39 3.86
N ASP A 290 -23.81 4.41 5.09
CA ASP A 290 -24.22 5.62 5.80
C ASP A 290 -23.02 6.33 6.43
N ILE A 291 -22.68 7.52 5.93
CA ILE A 291 -21.54 8.33 6.41
C ILE A 291 -21.83 8.92 7.81
N ASN A 292 -23.07 9.15 8.19
CA ASN A 292 -23.39 9.64 9.51
C ASN A 292 -23.07 8.61 10.58
N LEU A 293 -23.22 7.31 10.27
CA LEU A 293 -22.74 6.22 11.14
C LEU A 293 -21.20 6.24 11.29
N TRP A 294 -20.44 6.64 10.28
CA TRP A 294 -18.98 6.71 10.40
C TRP A 294 -18.54 7.65 11.51
N ARG A 295 -19.21 8.81 11.64
CA ARG A 295 -18.93 9.79 12.69
C ARG A 295 -19.24 9.27 14.07
N THR A 296 -20.34 8.52 14.21
CA THR A 296 -20.78 7.94 15.48
C THR A 296 -19.88 6.78 15.90
N ILE A 297 -19.55 5.89 14.97
CA ILE A 297 -18.74 4.68 15.21
C ILE A 297 -17.26 5.04 15.39
N GLY A 298 -16.76 5.96 14.56
CA GLY A 298 -15.41 6.50 14.65
C GLY A 298 -14.32 5.53 14.25
N ARG A 299 -13.17 5.67 14.91
CA ARG A 299 -11.93 4.95 14.62
C ARG A 299 -11.41 4.23 15.87
N GLN A 300 -10.65 3.16 15.66
CA GLN A 300 -9.98 2.44 16.74
C GLN A 300 -8.90 3.33 17.39
N GLN A 301 -8.93 3.48 18.70
CA GLN A 301 -8.02 4.38 19.43
C GLN A 301 -6.53 4.02 19.26
N THR A 302 -6.23 2.71 19.24
CA THR A 302 -4.83 2.24 19.19
C THR A 302 -4.18 2.31 17.82
N SER A 303 -4.94 2.02 16.75
CA SER A 303 -4.41 1.95 15.37
C SER A 303 -4.88 3.11 14.50
N GLY A 304 -5.94 3.83 14.90
CA GLY A 304 -6.61 4.82 14.07
C GLY A 304 -7.38 4.22 12.89
N ASN A 305 -7.47 2.88 12.77
CA ASN A 305 -8.23 2.23 11.72
C ASN A 305 -9.71 2.56 11.82
N PRO A 306 -10.43 2.78 10.71
CA PRO A 306 -11.87 2.98 10.74
C PRO A 306 -12.57 1.74 11.29
N LEU A 307 -13.54 1.95 12.18
CA LEU A 307 -14.37 0.86 12.71
C LEU A 307 -15.60 0.59 11.82
N TYR A 308 -15.91 1.52 10.92
CA TYR A 308 -17.03 1.45 9.96
C TYR A 308 -16.67 0.75 8.65
N ALA A 309 -15.45 0.20 8.56
CA ALA A 309 -14.97 -0.52 7.39
C ALA A 309 -14.04 -1.67 7.78
N ILE A 310 -14.08 -2.75 7.00
CA ILE A 310 -13.19 -3.92 7.17
C ILE A 310 -12.67 -4.42 5.83
N ALA A 311 -11.52 -5.09 5.88
CA ALA A 311 -10.97 -5.83 4.75
C ALA A 311 -11.30 -7.32 4.91
N TYR A 312 -12.06 -7.87 3.97
CA TYR A 312 -12.37 -9.29 3.89
C TYR A 312 -11.34 -10.02 3.02
N LYS A 313 -10.54 -10.87 3.68
CA LYS A 313 -9.50 -11.67 3.05
C LYS A 313 -9.80 -13.15 3.27
N HIS A 314 -10.71 -13.69 2.46
CA HIS A 314 -11.00 -15.11 2.53
C HIS A 314 -9.77 -15.95 2.13
N PRO A 315 -9.50 -17.09 2.79
CA PRO A 315 -8.36 -17.95 2.44
C PRO A 315 -8.34 -18.36 0.96
N ASP A 316 -9.49 -18.63 0.36
CA ASP A 316 -9.61 -19.02 -1.05
C ASP A 316 -9.33 -17.86 -2.04
N PHE A 317 -9.18 -16.63 -1.56
CA PHE A 317 -8.79 -15.49 -2.39
C PHE A 317 -7.27 -15.39 -2.55
N THR A 318 -6.52 -16.15 -1.75
CA THR A 318 -5.05 -16.15 -1.75
C THR A 318 -4.56 -17.40 -2.50
N GLU A 319 -3.56 -17.22 -3.34
CA GLU A 319 -2.87 -18.36 -3.95
C GLU A 319 -2.17 -19.16 -2.84
N SER A 320 -2.32 -20.46 -2.89
CA SER A 320 -1.65 -21.39 -1.97
C SER A 320 -0.52 -22.09 -2.71
N PHE A 321 0.61 -22.19 -2.05
CA PHE A 321 1.80 -22.84 -2.57
C PHE A 321 2.14 -24.02 -1.67
N GLU A 322 2.38 -25.18 -2.26
CA GLU A 322 2.90 -26.32 -1.50
C GLU A 322 4.39 -26.15 -1.26
N THR A 323 4.80 -26.38 -0.03
CA THR A 323 6.22 -26.37 0.35
C THR A 323 6.46 -27.37 1.48
N ARG A 324 7.73 -27.70 1.74
CA ARG A 324 8.11 -28.63 2.80
C ARG A 324 8.60 -27.86 4.02
N VAL A 325 8.07 -28.23 5.19
CA VAL A 325 8.62 -27.75 6.46
C VAL A 325 9.99 -28.38 6.70
N ARG A 326 11.02 -27.56 6.91
CA ARG A 326 12.39 -27.99 7.26
C ARG A 326 12.52 -28.22 8.74
N ASP A 327 12.14 -27.22 9.53
CA ASP A 327 12.18 -27.25 10.99
C ASP A 327 11.23 -26.23 11.59
N ILE A 328 11.16 -26.21 12.93
CA ILE A 328 10.43 -25.19 13.69
C ILE A 328 11.39 -24.62 14.74
N THR A 329 11.69 -23.33 14.61
CA THR A 329 12.49 -22.58 15.60
C THR A 329 11.55 -21.77 16.51
N TYR A 330 12.03 -21.43 17.71
CA TYR A 330 11.28 -20.62 18.66
C TYR A 330 11.99 -19.30 18.89
N GLN A 331 11.27 -18.20 18.71
CA GLN A 331 11.75 -16.85 18.96
C GLN A 331 11.01 -16.23 20.14
N ILE A 332 11.71 -15.47 20.97
CA ILE A 332 11.11 -14.71 22.05
C ILE A 332 10.68 -13.35 21.51
N SER A 333 9.41 -13.03 21.62
CA SER A 333 8.91 -11.72 21.22
C SER A 333 9.35 -10.62 22.21
N LYS A 334 9.27 -9.36 21.80
CA LYS A 334 9.58 -8.19 22.66
C LYS A 334 8.78 -8.18 23.98
N ALA A 335 7.62 -8.84 24.00
CA ALA A 335 6.76 -8.98 25.20
C ALA A 335 7.04 -10.28 25.98
N GLY A 336 8.14 -11.00 25.68
CA GLY A 336 8.51 -12.25 26.38
C GLY A 336 7.74 -13.49 25.93
N ALA A 337 6.81 -13.39 24.96
CA ALA A 337 6.06 -14.55 24.49
C ALA A 337 6.91 -15.39 23.52
N LEU A 338 6.88 -16.71 23.70
CA LEU A 338 7.53 -17.67 22.82
C LEU A 338 6.71 -17.82 21.54
N LYS A 339 7.30 -17.53 20.38
CA LYS A 339 6.66 -17.63 19.04
C LYS A 339 7.34 -18.73 18.25
N PRO A 340 6.61 -19.75 17.78
CA PRO A 340 7.13 -20.70 16.82
C PRO A 340 7.30 -20.03 15.45
N VAL A 341 8.43 -20.28 14.81
CA VAL A 341 8.73 -19.91 13.43
C VAL A 341 8.92 -21.18 12.62
N VAL A 342 8.06 -21.40 11.65
CA VAL A 342 8.14 -22.54 10.74
C VAL A 342 9.09 -22.19 9.60
N ASN A 343 10.21 -22.86 9.53
CA ASN A 343 11.16 -22.74 8.43
C ASN A 343 10.76 -23.72 7.31
N ILE A 344 10.63 -23.21 6.11
CA ILE A 344 10.14 -23.96 4.94
C ILE A 344 11.19 -23.95 3.82
N ASP A 345 11.03 -24.87 2.84
CA ASP A 345 11.76 -24.76 1.59
C ASP A 345 11.35 -23.47 0.85
N ALA A 346 12.31 -22.87 0.15
CA ALA A 346 12.03 -21.69 -0.65
C ALA A 346 10.96 -22.01 -1.70
N VAL A 347 9.93 -21.19 -1.79
CA VAL A 347 8.86 -21.27 -2.78
C VAL A 347 8.67 -19.87 -3.37
N ASP A 348 8.58 -19.80 -4.69
CA ASP A 348 8.29 -18.53 -5.37
C ASP A 348 6.82 -18.16 -5.17
N THR A 349 6.57 -17.07 -4.50
CA THR A 349 5.22 -16.56 -4.21
C THR A 349 4.85 -15.34 -5.06
N GLY A 350 5.67 -15.04 -6.08
CA GLY A 350 5.47 -13.90 -6.98
C GLY A 350 6.21 -12.63 -6.57
#